data_028d46a0025720df68eaa58ed7ad2763
#
_entry.id   028d46a0025720df68eaa58ed7ad2763
#
_cell.length_a   1.000
_cell.length_b   1.000
_cell.length_c   1.000
_cell.angle_alpha   90.00
_cell.angle_beta   90.00
_cell.angle_gamma   90.00
#
_symmetry.space_group_name_H-M   'P 1'
#
loop_
_entity.id
_entity.type
_entity.pdbx_description
1 polymer ?
#
loop_
_entity_poly.entity_id
_entity_poly.type
_entity_poly.pdbx_seq_one_letter_code
_entity_poly.pdbx_strand_id
1 'polypeptide(L)'
;MKLRRSACIDTLYLELPFLDRFQAAKEDGFDAVEFWSWADRDLSAVKSASDRAGIPVCGFNGDADLSLIDPAQREAYLAFLHRSLEAARFLGASGVTVHSNGLGPGGVVLAPREDLSHTVKLCSLYAGLAASARLAEEAGVTLYLEPLNISTDHPGNFLRDTQTAAELVRLIGSPRLKVLYDIYHMPVSY
;
A
#
# COMPACT_ATOMS: atom_id res chain seq x y z
N MET A 1 -22.77 -2.17 -12.16
CA MET A 1 -22.04 -2.53 -10.93
C MET A 1 -21.94 -1.29 -10.05
N LYS A 2 -22.37 -1.33 -8.78
CA LYS A 2 -22.24 -0.18 -7.87
C LYS A 2 -20.80 -0.19 -7.33
N LEU A 3 -20.08 0.92 -7.46
CA LEU A 3 -18.78 1.09 -6.84
C LEU A 3 -18.93 1.13 -5.32
N ARG A 4 -18.01 0.47 -4.62
CA ARG A 4 -17.87 0.59 -3.17
C ARG A 4 -16.94 1.74 -2.85
N ARG A 5 -17.22 2.45 -1.77
CA ARG A 5 -16.44 3.62 -1.32
C ARG A 5 -15.70 3.27 -0.04
N SER A 6 -14.41 3.55 -0.01
CA SER A 6 -13.59 3.47 1.20
C SER A 6 -13.22 4.86 1.68
N ALA A 7 -13.20 5.06 3.00
CA ALA A 7 -12.68 6.26 3.63
C ALA A 7 -11.23 6.00 4.08
N CYS A 8 -10.28 6.82 3.64
CA CYS A 8 -8.95 6.87 4.25
C CYS A 8 -9.05 7.64 5.57
N ILE A 9 -9.10 6.90 6.69
CA ILE A 9 -9.30 7.49 8.01
C ILE A 9 -8.03 8.10 8.61
N ASP A 10 -6.89 8.05 7.91
CA ASP A 10 -5.70 8.84 8.23
C ASP A 10 -5.70 10.23 7.57
N THR A 11 -6.70 10.51 6.70
CA THR A 11 -6.89 11.83 6.09
C THR A 11 -8.25 12.45 6.42
N LEU A 12 -9.23 11.64 6.81
CA LEU A 12 -10.57 12.06 7.18
C LEU A 12 -10.79 11.91 8.69
N TYR A 13 -11.65 12.75 9.26
CA TYR A 13 -12.05 12.71 10.68
C TYR A 13 -10.88 12.94 11.65
N LEU A 14 -9.91 13.77 11.28
CA LEU A 14 -8.68 13.97 12.05
C LEU A 14 -8.93 14.60 13.43
N GLU A 15 -10.07 15.25 13.63
CA GLU A 15 -10.55 15.79 14.90
C GLU A 15 -10.97 14.71 15.91
N LEU A 16 -11.21 13.47 15.43
CA LEU A 16 -11.61 12.34 16.26
C LEU A 16 -10.43 11.43 16.62
N PRO A 17 -10.47 10.76 17.78
CA PRO A 17 -9.58 9.64 18.07
C PRO A 17 -9.68 8.58 16.98
N PHE A 18 -8.55 7.94 16.63
CA PHE A 18 -8.47 7.02 15.49
C PHE A 18 -9.57 5.94 15.47
N LEU A 19 -9.84 5.32 16.62
CA LEU A 19 -10.83 4.23 16.71
C LEU A 19 -12.29 4.72 16.55
N ASP A 20 -12.56 5.99 16.79
CA ASP A 20 -13.90 6.58 16.65
C ASP A 20 -14.20 6.94 15.18
N ARG A 21 -13.15 7.08 14.35
CA ARG A 21 -13.27 7.37 12.91
C ARG A 21 -13.98 6.25 12.14
N PHE A 22 -13.96 5.03 12.64
CA PHE A 22 -14.71 3.91 12.06
C PHE A 22 -16.21 4.16 12.09
N GLN A 23 -16.72 4.61 13.22
CA GLN A 23 -18.14 4.93 13.38
C GLN A 23 -18.52 6.13 12.50
N ALA A 24 -17.70 7.19 12.48
CA ALA A 24 -17.93 8.37 11.64
C ALA A 24 -18.01 8.01 10.15
N ALA A 25 -17.05 7.20 9.66
CA ALA A 25 -17.05 6.73 8.27
C ALA A 25 -18.31 5.91 7.94
N LYS A 26 -18.80 5.10 8.89
CA LYS A 26 -20.04 4.34 8.73
C LYS A 26 -21.25 5.25 8.62
N GLU A 27 -21.34 6.26 9.49
CA GLU A 27 -22.44 7.23 9.51
C GLU A 27 -22.51 8.06 8.23
N ASP A 28 -21.36 8.42 7.65
CA ASP A 28 -21.26 9.09 6.34
C ASP A 28 -21.52 8.15 5.15
N GLY A 29 -21.82 6.87 5.41
CA GLY A 29 -22.24 5.91 4.41
C GLY A 29 -21.12 5.35 3.55
N PHE A 30 -19.87 5.31 4.05
CA PHE A 30 -18.81 4.56 3.42
C PHE A 30 -19.02 3.05 3.55
N ASP A 31 -18.55 2.29 2.58
CA ASP A 31 -18.67 0.83 2.52
C ASP A 31 -17.49 0.12 3.21
N ALA A 32 -16.37 0.82 3.39
CA ALA A 32 -15.15 0.33 4.02
C ALA A 32 -14.29 1.49 4.54
N VAL A 33 -13.25 1.17 5.30
CA VAL A 33 -12.18 2.11 5.68
C VAL A 33 -10.83 1.56 5.27
N GLU A 34 -9.88 2.47 5.10
CA GLU A 34 -8.45 2.19 4.95
C GLU A 34 -7.63 3.19 5.76
N PHE A 35 -6.38 2.86 6.02
CA PHE A 35 -5.44 3.70 6.75
C PHE A 35 -4.00 3.39 6.31
N TRP A 36 -3.02 4.24 6.67
CA TRP A 36 -1.69 4.11 6.13
C TRP A 36 -0.83 3.06 6.85
N SER A 37 -0.74 3.14 8.19
CA SER A 37 0.14 2.24 8.94
C SER A 37 -0.64 1.32 9.87
N TRP A 38 -0.24 0.06 9.89
CA TRP A 38 -0.73 -0.95 10.82
C TRP A 38 0.27 -1.20 11.97
N ALA A 39 1.57 -0.93 11.72
CA ALA A 39 2.66 -1.41 12.58
C ALA A 39 2.74 -0.70 13.94
N ASP A 40 2.20 0.50 14.02
CA ASP A 40 2.14 1.34 15.23
C ASP A 40 0.78 1.28 15.94
N ARG A 41 -0.10 0.33 15.54
CA ARG A 41 -1.47 0.24 16.05
C ARG A 41 -1.73 -1.07 16.81
N ASP A 42 -2.60 -0.99 17.80
CA ASP A 42 -3.20 -2.18 18.41
C ASP A 42 -4.25 -2.78 17.45
N LEU A 43 -3.86 -3.82 16.74
CA LEU A 43 -4.73 -4.48 15.74
C LEU A 43 -5.99 -5.07 16.38
N SER A 44 -5.94 -5.50 17.65
CA SER A 44 -7.12 -6.01 18.34
C SER A 44 -8.13 -4.89 18.61
N ALA A 45 -7.66 -3.71 18.98
CA ALA A 45 -8.50 -2.53 19.14
C ALA A 45 -9.09 -2.07 17.79
N VAL A 46 -8.27 -2.08 16.72
CA VAL A 46 -8.71 -1.77 15.34
C VAL A 46 -9.81 -2.74 14.88
N LYS A 47 -9.58 -4.05 15.07
CA LYS A 47 -10.57 -5.08 14.73
C LYS A 47 -11.88 -4.87 15.48
N SER A 48 -11.79 -4.59 16.78
CA SER A 48 -12.95 -4.35 17.63
C SER A 48 -13.72 -3.09 17.21
N ALA A 49 -13.04 -2.01 16.81
CA ALA A 49 -13.68 -0.79 16.31
C ALA A 49 -14.41 -1.02 14.99
N SER A 50 -13.75 -1.73 14.04
CA SER A 50 -14.33 -2.16 12.77
C SER A 50 -15.61 -2.99 12.98
N ASP A 51 -15.54 -4.00 13.86
CA ASP A 51 -16.67 -4.89 14.14
C ASP A 51 -17.84 -4.13 14.81
N ARG A 52 -17.57 -3.27 15.79
CA ARG A 52 -18.59 -2.46 16.46
C ARG A 52 -19.29 -1.51 15.51
N ALA A 53 -18.55 -0.83 14.64
CA ALA A 53 -19.10 0.10 13.66
C ALA A 53 -19.79 -0.62 12.48
N GLY A 54 -19.55 -1.93 12.30
CA GLY A 54 -20.05 -2.68 11.16
C GLY A 54 -19.51 -2.17 9.82
N ILE A 55 -18.23 -1.73 9.81
CA ILE A 55 -17.53 -1.24 8.61
C ILE A 55 -16.19 -1.96 8.49
N PRO A 56 -15.93 -2.71 7.40
CA PRO A 56 -14.70 -3.47 7.24
C PRO A 56 -13.49 -2.58 6.94
N VAL A 57 -12.31 -3.04 7.36
CA VAL A 57 -11.03 -2.55 6.81
C VAL A 57 -10.84 -3.16 5.43
N CYS A 58 -10.63 -2.35 4.38
CA CYS A 58 -10.35 -2.86 3.04
C CYS A 58 -8.85 -2.97 2.74
N GLY A 59 -8.00 -2.16 3.36
CA GLY A 59 -6.56 -2.19 3.16
C GLY A 59 -5.78 -1.18 4.00
N PHE A 60 -4.47 -1.25 3.86
CA PHE A 60 -3.47 -0.33 4.42
C PHE A 60 -2.15 -0.51 3.66
N ASN A 61 -1.12 0.30 3.94
CA ASN A 61 0.19 0.12 3.32
C ASN A 61 0.88 -1.14 3.86
N GLY A 62 1.27 -2.00 2.95
CA GLY A 62 1.93 -3.28 3.24
C GLY A 62 3.44 -3.16 3.41
N ASP A 63 4.01 -2.05 3.01
CA ASP A 63 5.41 -1.68 3.17
C ASP A 63 5.59 -0.58 4.23
N ALA A 64 6.86 -0.31 4.54
CA ALA A 64 7.26 0.74 5.47
C ALA A 64 8.34 1.61 4.80
N ASP A 65 9.41 1.87 5.52
CA ASP A 65 10.58 2.63 5.08
C ASP A 65 11.56 1.83 4.20
N LEU A 66 11.16 0.63 3.76
CA LEU A 66 11.98 -0.28 2.95
C LEU A 66 11.67 -0.17 1.45
N SER A 67 12.68 -0.37 0.62
CA SER A 67 12.62 -0.09 -0.82
C SER A 67 12.78 -1.35 -1.67
N LEU A 68 11.88 -1.56 -2.63
CA LEU A 68 11.98 -2.64 -3.62
C LEU A 68 13.02 -2.37 -4.72
N ILE A 69 13.37 -1.10 -4.95
CA ILE A 69 14.41 -0.74 -5.94
C ILE A 69 15.82 -1.03 -5.46
N ASP A 70 16.00 -1.27 -4.16
CA ASP A 70 17.28 -1.58 -3.55
C ASP A 70 17.40 -3.09 -3.32
N PRO A 71 18.26 -3.80 -4.07
CA PRO A 71 18.43 -5.24 -3.90
C PRO A 71 18.94 -5.63 -2.50
N ALA A 72 19.63 -4.73 -1.80
CA ALA A 72 20.14 -4.99 -0.45
C ALA A 72 19.01 -4.99 0.60
N GLN A 73 17.87 -4.34 0.33
CA GLN A 73 16.76 -4.27 1.26
C GLN A 73 15.70 -5.37 1.04
N ARG A 74 15.83 -6.16 -0.02
CA ARG A 74 14.79 -7.12 -0.44
C ARG A 74 14.39 -8.10 0.66
N GLU A 75 15.34 -8.67 1.36
CA GLU A 75 15.05 -9.65 2.43
C GLU A 75 14.25 -9.01 3.57
N ALA A 76 14.69 -7.85 4.04
CA ALA A 76 14.01 -7.09 5.07
C ALA A 76 12.60 -6.65 4.63
N TYR A 77 12.47 -6.21 3.36
CA TYR A 77 11.19 -5.86 2.77
C TYR A 77 10.20 -7.04 2.79
N LEU A 78 10.64 -8.21 2.31
CA LEU A 78 9.78 -9.40 2.26
C LEU A 78 9.40 -9.88 3.67
N ALA A 79 10.30 -9.78 4.64
CA ALA A 79 10.00 -10.10 6.04
C ALA A 79 8.97 -9.13 6.65
N PHE A 80 9.05 -7.84 6.32
CA PHE A 80 8.03 -6.87 6.74
C PHE A 80 6.69 -7.14 6.05
N LEU A 81 6.70 -7.32 4.72
CA LEU A 81 5.50 -7.62 3.95
C LEU A 81 4.78 -8.88 4.46
N HIS A 82 5.51 -9.93 4.82
CA HIS A 82 4.91 -11.13 5.41
C HIS A 82 4.07 -10.78 6.65
N ARG A 83 4.60 -9.97 7.56
CA ARG A 83 3.85 -9.50 8.75
C ARG A 83 2.65 -8.63 8.36
N SER A 84 2.78 -7.80 7.33
CA SER A 84 1.67 -7.00 6.80
C SER A 84 0.54 -7.87 6.25
N LEU A 85 0.87 -8.97 5.58
CA LEU A 85 -0.11 -9.93 5.08
C LEU A 85 -0.80 -10.69 6.23
N GLU A 86 -0.08 -11.02 7.30
CA GLU A 86 -0.68 -11.59 8.53
C GLU A 86 -1.64 -10.59 9.19
N ALA A 87 -1.26 -9.31 9.31
CA ALA A 87 -2.10 -8.25 9.82
C ALA A 87 -3.37 -8.06 8.96
N ALA A 88 -3.22 -8.09 7.62
CA ALA A 88 -4.35 -8.01 6.69
C ALA A 88 -5.33 -9.16 6.89
N ARG A 89 -4.84 -10.39 7.02
CA ARG A 89 -5.69 -11.55 7.32
C ARG A 89 -6.41 -11.42 8.66
N PHE A 90 -5.71 -10.97 9.70
CA PHE A 90 -6.30 -10.77 11.03
C PHE A 90 -7.44 -9.73 11.00
N LEU A 91 -7.26 -8.62 10.28
CA LEU A 91 -8.27 -7.58 10.14
C LEU A 91 -9.38 -7.93 9.13
N GLY A 92 -9.18 -8.96 8.31
CA GLY A 92 -10.07 -9.32 7.20
C GLY A 92 -9.95 -8.36 6.01
N ALA A 93 -8.83 -7.65 5.88
CA ALA A 93 -8.57 -6.76 4.76
C ALA A 93 -8.34 -7.55 3.47
N SER A 94 -8.88 -7.06 2.35
CA SER A 94 -8.79 -7.72 1.06
C SER A 94 -7.45 -7.50 0.34
N GLY A 95 -6.71 -6.47 0.73
CA GLY A 95 -5.42 -6.16 0.12
C GLY A 95 -4.58 -5.18 0.92
N VAL A 96 -3.35 -4.99 0.46
CA VAL A 96 -2.39 -4.02 0.99
C VAL A 96 -1.72 -3.27 -0.17
N THR A 97 -1.45 -1.99 0.03
CA THR A 97 -0.75 -1.15 -0.95
C THR A 97 0.76 -1.30 -0.79
N VAL A 98 1.48 -1.34 -1.90
CA VAL A 98 2.95 -1.43 -1.94
C VAL A 98 3.53 -0.43 -2.93
N HIS A 99 4.69 0.13 -2.60
CA HIS A 99 5.38 1.16 -3.37
C HIS A 99 6.75 0.66 -3.87
N SER A 100 7.34 1.40 -4.80
CA SER A 100 8.70 1.11 -5.29
C SER A 100 9.78 1.48 -4.28
N ASN A 101 9.55 2.58 -3.55
CA ASN A 101 10.49 3.15 -2.58
C ASN A 101 9.90 3.13 -1.17
N GLY A 102 10.76 3.10 -0.18
CA GLY A 102 10.37 3.37 1.19
C GLY A 102 9.91 4.81 1.36
N LEU A 103 8.80 5.00 2.06
CA LEU A 103 8.23 6.30 2.37
C LEU A 103 8.36 6.59 3.86
N GLY A 104 8.87 7.77 4.16
CA GLY A 104 8.94 8.31 5.51
C GLY A 104 7.75 9.19 5.87
N PRO A 105 7.81 9.87 7.02
CA PRO A 105 6.76 10.78 7.46
C PRO A 105 6.41 11.82 6.39
N GLY A 106 5.12 12.05 6.18
CA GLY A 106 4.64 12.97 5.14
C GLY A 106 4.84 12.48 3.71
N GLY A 107 5.11 11.19 3.50
CA GLY A 107 5.29 10.60 2.16
C GLY A 107 6.66 10.91 1.53
N VAL A 108 7.62 11.42 2.29
CA VAL A 108 8.97 11.69 1.78
C VAL A 108 9.65 10.39 1.35
N VAL A 109 10.17 10.37 0.13
CA VAL A 109 10.92 9.23 -0.39
C VAL A 109 12.24 9.08 0.36
N LEU A 110 12.43 7.93 0.97
CA LEU A 110 13.65 7.56 1.66
C LEU A 110 14.60 6.86 0.68
N ALA A 111 15.88 7.28 0.69
CA ALA A 111 16.94 6.69 -0.11
C ALA A 111 16.54 6.48 -1.60
N PRO A 112 16.44 7.52 -2.43
CA PRO A 112 16.09 7.40 -3.85
C PRO A 112 17.13 6.62 -4.66
N ARG A 113 18.27 6.26 -4.04
CA ARG A 113 19.35 5.43 -4.59
C ARG A 113 19.85 5.94 -5.95
N GLU A 114 20.28 7.19 -5.98
CA GLU A 114 20.85 7.82 -7.17
C GLU A 114 22.14 7.13 -7.64
N ASP A 115 22.79 6.39 -6.75
CA ASP A 115 23.96 5.54 -7.02
C ASP A 115 23.66 4.30 -7.88
N LEU A 116 22.39 3.87 -7.96
CA LEU A 116 21.96 2.73 -8.75
C LEU A 116 21.45 3.16 -10.13
N SER A 117 21.87 2.42 -11.17
CA SER A 117 21.34 2.64 -12.52
C SER A 117 19.84 2.33 -12.60
N HIS A 118 19.13 2.95 -13.56
CA HIS A 118 17.73 2.68 -13.84
C HIS A 118 17.45 1.18 -14.02
N THR A 119 18.34 0.48 -14.75
CA THR A 119 18.17 -0.96 -15.01
C THR A 119 18.28 -1.78 -13.73
N VAL A 120 19.23 -1.45 -12.83
CA VAL A 120 19.37 -2.14 -11.54
C VAL A 120 18.11 -1.94 -10.69
N LYS A 121 17.61 -0.71 -10.61
CA LYS A 121 16.36 -0.39 -9.88
C LYS A 121 15.18 -1.16 -10.43
N LEU A 122 15.01 -1.19 -11.76
CA LEU A 122 13.90 -1.88 -12.41
C LEU A 122 13.95 -3.40 -12.21
N CYS A 123 15.15 -3.99 -12.38
CA CYS A 123 15.34 -5.44 -12.14
C CYS A 123 15.10 -5.79 -10.67
N SER A 124 15.54 -4.94 -9.73
CA SER A 124 15.30 -5.13 -8.31
C SER A 124 13.80 -5.07 -7.98
N LEU A 125 13.11 -4.04 -8.49
CA LEU A 125 11.66 -3.89 -8.32
C LEU A 125 10.90 -5.11 -8.85
N TYR A 126 11.20 -5.53 -10.09
CA TYR A 126 10.58 -6.71 -10.68
C TYR A 126 10.78 -7.97 -9.82
N ALA A 127 12.03 -8.26 -9.44
CA ALA A 127 12.34 -9.44 -8.63
C ALA A 127 11.69 -9.40 -7.23
N GLY A 128 11.67 -8.21 -6.62
CA GLY A 128 11.00 -8.00 -5.33
C GLY A 128 9.50 -8.17 -5.42
N LEU A 129 8.85 -7.58 -6.44
CA LEU A 129 7.41 -7.75 -6.68
C LEU A 129 7.03 -9.20 -6.99
N ALA A 130 7.85 -9.92 -7.77
CA ALA A 130 7.59 -11.33 -8.07
C ALA A 130 7.65 -12.21 -6.80
N ALA A 131 8.59 -11.93 -5.89
CA ALA A 131 8.67 -12.60 -4.59
C ALA A 131 7.49 -12.21 -3.68
N SER A 132 7.15 -10.92 -3.64
CA SER A 132 6.01 -10.39 -2.88
C SER A 132 4.68 -11.00 -3.33
N ALA A 133 4.50 -11.18 -4.63
CA ALA A 133 3.29 -11.77 -5.21
C ALA A 133 3.07 -13.21 -4.75
N ARG A 134 4.14 -14.00 -4.60
CA ARG A 134 4.05 -15.37 -4.05
C ARG A 134 3.57 -15.38 -2.60
N LEU A 135 4.12 -14.50 -1.76
CA LEU A 135 3.65 -14.34 -0.38
C LEU A 135 2.17 -13.94 -0.33
N ALA A 136 1.75 -13.05 -1.22
CA ALA A 136 0.36 -12.61 -1.33
C ALA A 136 -0.58 -13.74 -1.79
N GLU A 137 -0.15 -14.61 -2.70
CA GLU A 137 -0.89 -15.79 -3.13
C GLU A 137 -1.08 -16.77 -1.97
N GLU A 138 -0.03 -17.06 -1.21
CA GLU A 138 -0.05 -17.94 -0.04
C GLU A 138 -0.98 -17.37 1.06
N ALA A 139 -0.93 -16.06 1.26
CA ALA A 139 -1.78 -15.37 2.24
C ALA A 139 -3.24 -15.20 1.78
N GLY A 140 -3.53 -15.29 0.48
CA GLY A 140 -4.84 -14.99 -0.10
C GLY A 140 -5.20 -13.50 -0.10
N VAL A 141 -4.21 -12.61 0.08
CA VAL A 141 -4.35 -11.14 0.13
C VAL A 141 -3.87 -10.53 -1.18
N THR A 142 -4.50 -9.44 -1.64
CA THR A 142 -4.10 -8.78 -2.87
C THR A 142 -3.06 -7.69 -2.59
N LEU A 143 -2.01 -7.60 -3.41
CA LEU A 143 -1.10 -6.46 -3.44
C LEU A 143 -1.57 -5.45 -4.47
N TYR A 144 -1.64 -4.19 -4.08
CA TYR A 144 -1.93 -3.06 -4.94
C TYR A 144 -0.65 -2.25 -5.13
N LEU A 145 -0.02 -2.37 -6.31
CA LEU A 145 1.18 -1.60 -6.67
C LEU A 145 0.76 -0.20 -7.07
N GLU A 146 1.22 0.79 -6.31
CA GLU A 146 0.88 2.19 -6.52
C GLU A 146 2.06 2.97 -7.11
N PRO A 147 1.93 3.51 -8.32
CA PRO A 147 2.83 4.53 -8.83
C PRO A 147 2.49 5.89 -8.22
N LEU A 148 3.53 6.66 -7.84
CA LEU A 148 3.37 7.95 -7.15
C LEU A 148 3.89 9.11 -8.00
N ASN A 149 3.26 10.28 -7.90
CA ASN A 149 3.76 11.48 -8.55
C ASN A 149 5.09 11.94 -7.94
N ILE A 150 5.97 12.46 -8.78
CA ILE A 150 7.30 12.94 -8.36
C ILE A 150 7.42 14.47 -8.45
N SER A 151 6.38 15.13 -8.93
CA SER A 151 6.41 16.57 -9.19
C SER A 151 6.06 17.39 -7.95
N THR A 152 5.24 16.83 -7.06
CA THR A 152 4.70 17.54 -5.91
C THR A 152 5.02 16.83 -4.59
N ASP A 153 4.60 15.55 -4.43
CA ASP A 153 4.57 14.93 -3.11
C ASP A 153 5.71 13.95 -2.85
N HIS A 154 6.16 13.22 -3.91
CA HIS A 154 7.12 12.12 -3.76
C HIS A 154 8.36 12.28 -4.67
N PRO A 155 9.10 13.40 -4.61
CA PRO A 155 10.32 13.58 -5.39
C PRO A 155 11.29 12.43 -5.14
N GLY A 156 11.81 11.82 -6.22
CA GLY A 156 12.73 10.69 -6.15
C GLY A 156 12.07 9.31 -6.12
N ASN A 157 10.72 9.22 -6.11
CA ASN A 157 10.06 7.93 -6.27
C ASN A 157 10.37 7.32 -7.64
N PHE A 158 10.66 6.03 -7.69
CA PHE A 158 11.11 5.38 -8.92
C PHE A 158 9.95 5.03 -9.86
N LEU A 159 8.91 4.38 -9.33
CA LEU A 159 7.72 4.01 -10.09
C LEU A 159 6.73 5.17 -10.09
N ARG A 160 6.65 5.89 -11.21
CA ARG A 160 5.91 7.14 -11.33
C ARG A 160 4.74 7.11 -12.30
N ASP A 161 4.57 6.02 -13.04
CA ASP A 161 3.52 5.94 -14.07
C ASP A 161 2.81 4.59 -14.07
N THR A 162 1.53 4.64 -14.44
CA THR A 162 0.65 3.47 -14.48
C THR A 162 1.02 2.49 -15.58
N GLN A 163 1.63 2.95 -16.68
CA GLN A 163 2.01 2.06 -17.78
C GLN A 163 3.08 1.09 -17.33
N THR A 164 4.17 1.59 -16.72
CA THR A 164 5.25 0.75 -16.17
C THR A 164 4.71 -0.20 -15.09
N ALA A 165 3.83 0.29 -14.19
CA ALA A 165 3.20 -0.56 -13.19
C ALA A 165 2.39 -1.69 -13.83
N ALA A 166 1.59 -1.40 -14.85
CA ALA A 166 0.77 -2.39 -15.55
C ALA A 166 1.63 -3.41 -16.32
N GLU A 167 2.75 -3.00 -16.90
CA GLU A 167 3.70 -3.90 -17.56
C GLU A 167 4.33 -4.86 -16.55
N LEU A 168 4.78 -4.38 -15.39
CA LEU A 168 5.32 -5.21 -14.32
C LEU A 168 4.29 -6.24 -13.82
N VAL A 169 3.06 -5.80 -13.58
CA VAL A 169 1.97 -6.68 -13.14
C VAL A 169 1.68 -7.77 -14.18
N ARG A 170 1.63 -7.42 -15.47
CA ARG A 170 1.42 -8.41 -16.55
C ARG A 170 2.58 -9.40 -16.68
N LEU A 171 3.82 -8.92 -16.57
CA LEU A 171 5.02 -9.78 -16.67
C LEU A 171 5.10 -10.77 -15.49
N ILE A 172 4.72 -10.35 -14.28
CA ILE A 172 4.69 -11.23 -13.10
C ILE A 172 3.53 -12.22 -13.21
N GLY A 173 2.38 -11.80 -13.73
CA GLY A 173 1.24 -12.66 -14.04
C GLY A 173 0.50 -13.21 -12.81
N SER A 174 0.76 -12.68 -11.62
CA SER A 174 0.08 -13.13 -10.40
C SER A 174 -1.37 -12.61 -10.32
N PRO A 175 -2.34 -13.47 -9.96
CA PRO A 175 -3.72 -13.04 -9.73
C PRO A 175 -3.84 -12.11 -8.50
N ARG A 176 -2.83 -12.11 -7.62
CA ARG A 176 -2.81 -11.31 -6.38
C ARG A 176 -1.98 -10.03 -6.48
N LEU A 177 -1.43 -9.69 -7.64
CA LEU A 177 -0.77 -8.41 -7.87
C LEU A 177 -1.60 -7.58 -8.85
N LYS A 178 -1.99 -6.39 -8.43
CA LYS A 178 -2.82 -5.44 -9.19
C LYS A 178 -2.19 -4.05 -9.17
N VAL A 179 -2.57 -3.19 -10.10
CA VAL A 179 -2.23 -1.78 -10.06
C VAL A 179 -3.28 -1.03 -9.25
N LEU A 180 -2.84 -0.17 -8.33
CA LEU A 180 -3.66 0.89 -7.77
C LEU A 180 -3.54 2.11 -8.69
N TYR A 181 -4.65 2.60 -9.18
CA TYR A 181 -4.70 3.82 -9.98
C TYR A 181 -5.21 4.97 -9.11
N ASP A 182 -4.29 5.81 -8.67
CA ASP A 182 -4.64 7.02 -7.93
C ASP A 182 -4.88 8.18 -8.90
N ILE A 183 -6.10 8.71 -8.88
CA ILE A 183 -6.51 9.83 -9.75
C ILE A 183 -5.71 11.09 -9.43
N TYR A 184 -5.29 11.29 -8.19
CA TYR A 184 -4.48 12.43 -7.78
C TYR A 184 -3.03 12.31 -8.29
N HIS A 185 -2.41 11.14 -8.12
CA HIS A 185 -1.02 10.96 -8.52
C HIS A 185 -0.81 10.95 -10.03
N MET A 186 -1.70 10.35 -10.80
CA MET A 186 -1.46 10.11 -12.23
C MET A 186 -1.55 11.36 -13.12
N PRO A 187 -2.47 12.31 -12.95
CA PRO A 187 -2.51 13.53 -13.76
C PRO A 187 -1.33 14.48 -13.53
N VAL A 188 -0.71 14.41 -12.35
CA VAL A 188 0.43 15.27 -11.98
C VAL A 188 1.77 14.74 -12.52
N SER A 189 1.78 13.50 -13.03
CA SER A 189 2.99 12.80 -13.50
C SER A 189 3.28 13.01 -15.00
N TYR A 190 2.44 13.78 -15.73
CA TYR A 190 2.57 14.04 -17.17
C TYR A 190 2.88 15.52 -17.44
#